data_1f0cc2718b5e3a9ec2f99d76b6e86dfd
#
_entry.id   1f0cc2718b5e3a9ec2f99d76b6e86dfd
#
_cell.length_a   1.000
_cell.length_b   1.000
_cell.length_c   1.000
_cell.angle_alpha   90.00
_cell.angle_beta   90.00
_cell.angle_gamma   90.00
#
_symmetry.space_group_name_H-M   'P 1'
#
loop_
_entity.id
_entity.type
_entity.pdbx_description
1 polymer ?
#
loop_
_entity_poly.entity_id
_entity_poly.type
_entity_poly.pdbx_seq_one_letter_code
_entity_poly.pdbx_strand_id
1 'polypeptide(L)'
;MENKHSQFLSAVGAFVPKTAVYTDGLRRFAWGTDAGFYRLVPKIVIRSSNEKEVSRILRAASKYDVPVTFRAAGTSLSGQSISDSVLVVAGKNWERYKVSEDGERITLEPGIIGSRVNAILKPYGRKFGPDPASIGSCMVGGIVMNNASGMSCGTHANSDRELESVRMVFADGSVLDTGDEASREAFRAGHPDFIKGIEELRDGILADKELSDRIRYKYSIKNVTGLNIFPFIRFEDPFDIIAHLLVGSEGTLAFMSQVTMKTLPLPSKEASAMVYFGTIREAAEAVVALRKEINPAVLDAAELLDKRSLASVDDPMLNEYSDKDLTALLLRVTGADQTDLDASIGKLSEVLRRFAVLNDSEGNSFIFSSDPAITGNYWAIRSGIFPSVGGMRRE
;
A
#
# COMPACT_ATOMS: atom_id res chain seq x y z
N MET A 1 -8.64 -14.60 31.57
CA MET A 1 -8.56 -13.22 30.97
C MET A 1 -8.14 -12.30 32.12
N GLU A 2 -7.17 -11.41 31.89
CA GLU A 2 -6.76 -10.45 32.93
C GLU A 2 -7.91 -9.51 33.30
N ASN A 3 -7.91 -8.98 34.54
CA ASN A 3 -9.01 -8.15 35.05
C ASN A 3 -9.34 -6.95 34.12
N LYS A 4 -8.30 -6.28 33.59
CA LYS A 4 -8.46 -5.13 32.68
C LYS A 4 -9.20 -5.48 31.37
N HIS A 5 -8.92 -6.64 30.77
CA HIS A 5 -9.64 -7.10 29.58
C HIS A 5 -11.11 -7.46 29.86
N SER A 6 -11.39 -7.98 31.08
CA SER A 6 -12.78 -8.28 31.48
C SER A 6 -13.59 -7.00 31.70
N GLN A 7 -13.00 -5.98 32.31
CA GLN A 7 -13.62 -4.66 32.50
C GLN A 7 -13.86 -3.96 31.15
N PHE A 8 -12.85 -3.99 30.27
CA PHE A 8 -12.97 -3.48 28.90
C PHE A 8 -14.11 -4.18 28.15
N LEU A 9 -14.14 -5.50 28.17
CA LEU A 9 -15.18 -6.30 27.48
C LEU A 9 -16.59 -5.96 27.99
N SER A 10 -16.75 -5.80 29.31
CA SER A 10 -18.02 -5.38 29.93
C SER A 10 -18.46 -4.00 29.43
N ALA A 11 -17.52 -3.03 29.38
CA ALA A 11 -17.81 -1.68 28.89
C ALA A 11 -18.19 -1.67 27.41
N VAL A 12 -17.46 -2.40 26.57
CA VAL A 12 -17.72 -2.52 25.12
C VAL A 12 -19.03 -3.24 24.84
N GLY A 13 -19.38 -4.26 25.66
CA GLY A 13 -20.63 -5.01 25.54
C GLY A 13 -21.91 -4.18 25.72
N ALA A 14 -21.80 -2.95 26.24
CA ALA A 14 -22.92 -2.02 26.34
C ALA A 14 -23.30 -1.35 25.00
N PHE A 15 -22.46 -1.45 23.96
CA PHE A 15 -22.71 -0.76 22.69
C PHE A 15 -22.26 -1.52 21.43
N VAL A 16 -21.47 -2.56 21.57
CA VAL A 16 -21.12 -3.48 20.47
C VAL A 16 -21.97 -4.74 20.58
N PRO A 17 -22.65 -5.17 19.52
CA PRO A 17 -23.44 -6.40 19.54
C PRO A 17 -22.59 -7.62 19.88
N LYS A 18 -23.12 -8.54 20.70
CA LYS A 18 -22.41 -9.78 21.07
C LYS A 18 -21.97 -10.61 19.88
N THR A 19 -22.71 -10.55 18.76
CA THR A 19 -22.37 -11.23 17.49
C THR A 19 -21.13 -10.64 16.79
N ALA A 20 -20.70 -9.45 17.15
CA ALA A 20 -19.52 -8.76 16.63
C ALA A 20 -18.29 -8.90 17.55
N VAL A 21 -18.43 -9.54 18.72
CA VAL A 21 -17.34 -9.72 19.71
C VAL A 21 -17.01 -11.20 19.84
N TYR A 22 -15.75 -11.55 19.62
CA TYR A 22 -15.28 -12.95 19.70
C TYR A 22 -14.28 -13.10 20.85
N THR A 23 -14.64 -14.01 21.79
CA THR A 23 -13.81 -14.34 22.95
C THR A 23 -13.55 -15.86 23.07
N ASP A 24 -14.19 -16.66 22.22
CA ASP A 24 -13.97 -18.11 22.16
C ASP A 24 -12.64 -18.49 21.51
N GLY A 25 -12.10 -19.63 21.89
CA GLY A 25 -10.77 -20.08 21.48
C GLY A 25 -10.64 -20.23 19.96
N LEU A 26 -11.64 -20.79 19.27
CA LEU A 26 -11.57 -21.08 17.85
C LEU A 26 -11.49 -19.81 17.00
N ARG A 27 -12.40 -18.87 17.24
CA ARG A 27 -12.43 -17.60 16.46
C ARG A 27 -11.21 -16.74 16.78
N ARG A 28 -10.78 -16.66 18.03
CA ARG A 28 -9.54 -15.95 18.40
C ARG A 28 -8.31 -16.53 17.71
N PHE A 29 -8.21 -17.85 17.65
CA PHE A 29 -7.12 -18.53 16.97
C PHE A 29 -7.12 -18.25 15.46
N ALA A 30 -8.30 -18.27 14.82
CA ALA A 30 -8.46 -17.94 13.40
C ALA A 30 -8.03 -16.50 13.06
N TRP A 31 -8.19 -15.56 13.99
CA TRP A 31 -7.75 -14.17 13.83
C TRP A 31 -6.30 -13.92 14.28
N GLY A 32 -5.57 -14.95 14.70
CA GLY A 32 -4.22 -14.86 15.23
C GLY A 32 -3.11 -14.82 14.19
N THR A 33 -3.42 -14.86 12.90
CA THR A 33 -2.46 -14.84 11.79
C THR A 33 -2.79 -13.75 10.79
N ASP A 34 -1.79 -13.27 10.08
CA ASP A 34 -1.91 -12.49 8.84
C ASP A 34 -1.31 -13.30 7.66
N ALA A 35 -0.87 -12.62 6.59
CA ALA A 35 -0.18 -13.29 5.47
C ALA A 35 1.30 -13.59 5.76
N GLY A 36 1.82 -13.17 6.92
CA GLY A 36 3.18 -13.43 7.37
C GLY A 36 3.34 -14.75 8.12
N PHE A 37 4.48 -14.89 8.82
CA PHE A 37 4.83 -16.09 9.60
C PHE A 37 4.46 -15.99 11.07
N TYR A 38 4.15 -14.78 11.50
CA TYR A 38 3.93 -14.48 12.90
C TYR A 38 2.54 -14.91 13.32
N ARG A 39 2.42 -15.25 14.59
CA ARG A 39 1.13 -15.55 15.21
C ARG A 39 1.06 -14.92 16.59
N LEU A 40 0.01 -14.14 16.82
CA LEU A 40 -0.39 -13.64 18.12
C LEU A 40 -1.89 -13.85 18.28
N VAL A 41 -2.30 -14.66 19.27
CA VAL A 41 -3.72 -14.95 19.47
C VAL A 41 -4.36 -13.84 20.31
N PRO A 42 -5.27 -13.04 19.74
CA PRO A 42 -5.90 -11.93 20.47
C PRO A 42 -6.74 -12.44 21.63
N LYS A 43 -6.83 -11.67 22.72
CA LYS A 43 -7.73 -11.96 23.84
C LYS A 43 -9.19 -11.67 23.48
N ILE A 44 -9.41 -10.64 22.67
CA ILE A 44 -10.73 -10.19 22.21
C ILE A 44 -10.61 -9.76 20.73
N VAL A 45 -11.57 -10.17 19.90
CA VAL A 45 -11.70 -9.66 18.53
C VAL A 45 -13.03 -8.92 18.44
N ILE A 46 -13.01 -7.70 17.89
CA ILE A 46 -14.21 -6.86 17.70
C ILE A 46 -14.32 -6.51 16.22
N ARG A 47 -15.44 -6.85 15.60
CA ARG A 47 -15.78 -6.41 14.24
C ARG A 47 -16.56 -5.11 14.34
N SER A 48 -15.85 -3.99 14.20
CA SER A 48 -16.48 -2.66 14.29
C SER A 48 -17.38 -2.37 13.09
N SER A 49 -18.41 -1.55 13.31
CA SER A 49 -19.43 -1.27 12.30
C SER A 49 -19.44 0.19 11.85
N ASN A 50 -18.91 1.11 12.66
CA ASN A 50 -18.91 2.54 12.38
C ASN A 50 -17.92 3.30 13.28
N GLU A 51 -17.64 4.55 12.91
CA GLU A 51 -16.71 5.44 13.59
C GLU A 51 -17.09 5.68 15.06
N LYS A 52 -18.37 5.83 15.37
CA LYS A 52 -18.83 6.05 16.74
C LYS A 52 -18.53 4.86 17.65
N GLU A 53 -18.64 3.64 17.13
CA GLU A 53 -18.20 2.44 17.85
C GLU A 53 -16.71 2.47 18.11
N VAL A 54 -15.88 2.76 17.09
CA VAL A 54 -14.41 2.82 17.22
C VAL A 54 -14.00 3.87 18.24
N SER A 55 -14.57 5.08 18.18
CA SER A 55 -14.32 6.14 19.17
C SER A 55 -14.59 5.65 20.62
N ARG A 56 -15.73 4.97 20.82
CA ARG A 56 -16.07 4.42 22.14
C ARG A 56 -15.18 3.25 22.58
N ILE A 57 -14.77 2.40 21.61
CA ILE A 57 -13.81 1.30 21.86
C ILE A 57 -12.47 1.88 22.33
N LEU A 58 -11.95 2.91 21.64
CA LEU A 58 -10.68 3.54 21.99
C LEU A 58 -10.73 4.23 23.34
N ARG A 59 -11.80 4.94 23.66
CA ARG A 59 -12.02 5.52 25.01
C ARG A 59 -12.03 4.44 26.10
N ALA A 60 -12.69 3.32 25.85
CA ALA A 60 -12.70 2.20 26.79
C ALA A 60 -11.30 1.57 26.91
N ALA A 61 -10.59 1.41 25.80
CA ALA A 61 -9.23 0.88 25.76
C ALA A 61 -8.25 1.75 26.57
N SER A 62 -8.30 3.06 26.35
CA SER A 62 -7.53 4.04 27.13
C SER A 62 -7.87 3.99 28.63
N LYS A 63 -9.17 3.97 28.98
CA LYS A 63 -9.63 3.92 30.37
C LYS A 63 -9.13 2.70 31.14
N TYR A 64 -9.06 1.54 30.48
CA TYR A 64 -8.68 0.27 31.11
C TYR A 64 -7.24 -0.15 30.81
N ASP A 65 -6.45 0.71 30.16
CA ASP A 65 -5.07 0.43 29.74
C ASP A 65 -4.98 -0.90 28.94
N VAL A 66 -5.79 -1.04 27.90
CA VAL A 66 -5.85 -2.23 27.06
C VAL A 66 -5.33 -1.89 25.66
N PRO A 67 -4.23 -2.52 25.20
CA PRO A 67 -3.70 -2.30 23.86
C PRO A 67 -4.69 -2.74 22.76
N VAL A 68 -4.79 -1.93 21.70
CA VAL A 68 -5.65 -2.19 20.53
C VAL A 68 -4.80 -2.23 19.27
N THR A 69 -5.06 -3.21 18.43
CA THR A 69 -4.51 -3.32 17.06
C THR A 69 -5.66 -3.27 16.07
N PHE A 70 -5.53 -2.48 15.01
CA PHE A 70 -6.49 -2.45 13.92
C PHE A 70 -6.13 -3.43 12.83
N ARG A 71 -7.16 -3.97 12.18
CA ARG A 71 -7.00 -4.89 11.05
C ARG A 71 -8.05 -4.63 9.97
N ALA A 72 -7.61 -4.49 8.74
CA ALA A 72 -8.44 -4.56 7.55
C ALA A 72 -8.44 -6.01 7.00
N ALA A 73 -7.87 -6.27 5.82
CA ALA A 73 -7.81 -7.63 5.26
C ALA A 73 -6.78 -8.56 5.95
N GLY A 74 -5.72 -8.01 6.53
CA GLY A 74 -4.64 -8.81 7.13
C GLY A 74 -3.69 -9.42 6.10
N THR A 75 -3.42 -8.70 5.03
CA THR A 75 -2.45 -9.08 3.98
C THR A 75 -1.02 -8.69 4.31
N SER A 76 -0.77 -8.21 5.51
CA SER A 76 0.55 -7.86 6.04
C SER A 76 1.46 -9.09 6.12
N LEU A 77 2.78 -8.89 5.93
CA LEU A 77 3.79 -9.93 5.95
C LEU A 77 4.68 -9.91 7.18
N SER A 78 4.62 -8.85 7.97
CA SER A 78 5.51 -8.58 9.09
C SER A 78 4.77 -8.46 10.44
N GLY A 79 3.53 -8.96 10.53
CA GLY A 79 2.79 -9.04 11.78
C GLY A 79 2.07 -7.74 12.20
N GLN A 80 1.93 -6.75 11.32
CA GLN A 80 1.30 -5.48 11.67
C GLN A 80 -0.18 -5.61 12.06
N SER A 81 -0.87 -6.63 11.56
CA SER A 81 -2.32 -6.83 11.74
C SER A 81 -2.68 -7.96 12.71
N ILE A 82 -1.76 -8.39 13.56
CA ILE A 82 -1.99 -9.37 14.63
C ILE A 82 -1.81 -8.76 16.02
N SER A 83 -2.40 -9.36 17.03
CA SER A 83 -2.40 -8.85 18.39
C SER A 83 -2.47 -9.97 19.43
N ASP A 84 -1.88 -9.77 20.58
CA ASP A 84 -2.07 -10.61 21.78
C ASP A 84 -3.08 -9.99 22.78
N SER A 85 -3.68 -8.85 22.43
CA SER A 85 -4.63 -8.10 23.25
C SER A 85 -5.98 -7.97 22.54
N VAL A 86 -6.37 -6.77 22.12
CA VAL A 86 -7.63 -6.51 21.42
C VAL A 86 -7.36 -6.26 19.93
N LEU A 87 -8.02 -7.03 19.07
CA LEU A 87 -8.01 -6.86 17.63
C LEU A 87 -9.32 -6.24 17.18
N VAL A 88 -9.26 -5.03 16.61
CA VAL A 88 -10.44 -4.34 16.04
C VAL A 88 -10.40 -4.45 14.51
N VAL A 89 -11.43 -5.10 13.95
CA VAL A 89 -11.51 -5.39 12.52
C VAL A 89 -12.43 -4.39 11.82
N ALA A 90 -11.89 -3.69 10.83
CA ALA A 90 -12.61 -2.85 9.88
C ALA A 90 -12.77 -3.63 8.55
N GLY A 91 -13.93 -4.27 8.35
CA GLY A 91 -14.22 -5.10 7.18
C GLY A 91 -15.52 -4.68 6.49
N LYS A 92 -16.40 -5.63 6.19
CA LYS A 92 -17.64 -5.45 5.41
C LYS A 92 -18.54 -4.28 5.81
N ASN A 93 -18.49 -3.81 7.05
CA ASN A 93 -19.30 -2.66 7.49
C ASN A 93 -18.69 -1.31 7.11
N TRP A 94 -17.51 -1.31 6.48
CA TRP A 94 -16.71 -0.15 6.12
C TRP A 94 -16.46 -0.12 4.61
N GLU A 95 -17.52 -0.26 3.80
CA GLU A 95 -17.41 -0.34 2.34
C GLU A 95 -18.10 0.83 1.60
N ARG A 96 -18.41 1.92 2.30
CA ARG A 96 -19.00 3.10 1.65
C ARG A 96 -17.95 3.86 0.86
N TYR A 97 -18.37 4.44 -0.24
CA TYR A 97 -17.52 5.28 -1.09
C TYR A 97 -18.33 6.39 -1.75
N LYS A 98 -17.60 7.41 -2.21
CA LYS A 98 -18.14 8.50 -3.03
C LYS A 98 -17.10 8.89 -4.07
N VAL A 99 -17.50 8.97 -5.34
CA VAL A 99 -16.66 9.46 -6.45
C VAL A 99 -17.11 10.87 -6.80
N SER A 100 -16.16 11.78 -7.09
CA SER A 100 -16.47 13.10 -7.65
C SER A 100 -17.06 12.95 -9.06
N GLU A 101 -17.79 13.98 -9.54
CA GLU A 101 -18.46 13.93 -10.85
C GLU A 101 -17.48 13.70 -12.01
N ASP A 102 -16.27 14.26 -11.91
CA ASP A 102 -15.16 14.12 -12.88
C ASP A 102 -14.32 12.83 -12.69
N GLY A 103 -14.58 12.07 -11.61
CA GLY A 103 -13.81 10.89 -11.24
C GLY A 103 -12.40 11.19 -10.69
N GLU A 104 -12.00 12.46 -10.56
CA GLU A 104 -10.64 12.85 -10.14
C GLU A 104 -10.36 12.59 -8.66
N ARG A 105 -11.42 12.43 -7.86
CA ARG A 105 -11.36 12.14 -6.43
C ARG A 105 -12.29 10.99 -6.07
N ILE A 106 -11.84 10.20 -5.13
CA ILE A 106 -12.66 9.16 -4.51
C ILE A 106 -12.50 9.19 -2.99
N THR A 107 -13.62 9.22 -2.30
CA THR A 107 -13.67 9.08 -0.84
C THR A 107 -14.03 7.64 -0.50
N LEU A 108 -13.27 7.00 0.37
CA LEU A 108 -13.31 5.57 0.65
C LEU A 108 -13.30 5.28 2.14
N GLU A 109 -14.08 4.29 2.57
CA GLU A 109 -13.93 3.66 3.87
C GLU A 109 -12.89 2.52 3.85
N PRO A 110 -12.31 2.15 5.01
CA PRO A 110 -11.15 1.25 5.08
C PRO A 110 -11.40 -0.20 4.63
N GLY A 111 -12.64 -0.68 4.57
CA GLY A 111 -12.99 -2.08 4.28
C GLY A 111 -13.13 -2.42 2.79
N ILE A 112 -12.98 -1.44 1.90
CA ILE A 112 -13.11 -1.67 0.45
C ILE A 112 -11.84 -2.35 -0.09
N ILE A 113 -12.00 -3.41 -0.89
CA ILE A 113 -10.88 -4.10 -1.55
C ILE A 113 -10.32 -3.21 -2.67
N GLY A 114 -8.99 -3.13 -2.78
CA GLY A 114 -8.33 -2.24 -3.73
C GLY A 114 -8.72 -2.48 -5.20
N SER A 115 -8.85 -3.72 -5.64
CA SER A 115 -9.33 -4.04 -6.99
C SER A 115 -10.76 -3.57 -7.23
N ARG A 116 -11.62 -3.55 -6.20
CA ARG A 116 -12.97 -2.99 -6.29
C ARG A 116 -12.95 -1.47 -6.49
N VAL A 117 -11.98 -0.76 -5.91
CA VAL A 117 -11.79 0.67 -6.16
C VAL A 117 -11.52 0.91 -7.65
N ASN A 118 -10.64 0.11 -8.27
CA ASN A 118 -10.38 0.20 -9.70
C ASN A 118 -11.62 -0.10 -10.55
N ALA A 119 -12.43 -1.08 -10.16
CA ALA A 119 -13.70 -1.38 -10.85
C ALA A 119 -14.71 -0.22 -10.76
N ILE A 120 -14.75 0.48 -9.61
CA ILE A 120 -15.59 1.67 -9.41
C ILE A 120 -15.11 2.85 -10.28
N LEU A 121 -13.80 3.04 -10.43
CA LEU A 121 -13.20 4.16 -11.17
C LEU A 121 -13.17 3.93 -12.69
N LYS A 122 -13.22 2.69 -13.15
CA LYS A 122 -13.14 2.33 -14.57
C LYS A 122 -14.14 3.08 -15.47
N PRO A 123 -15.43 3.27 -15.10
CA PRO A 123 -16.38 4.04 -15.91
C PRO A 123 -16.00 5.52 -16.10
N TYR A 124 -15.16 6.06 -15.21
CA TYR A 124 -14.63 7.42 -15.29
C TYR A 124 -13.32 7.51 -16.10
N GLY A 125 -12.83 6.40 -16.67
CA GLY A 125 -11.52 6.36 -17.32
C GLY A 125 -10.35 6.56 -16.33
N ARG A 126 -10.56 6.19 -15.06
CA ARG A 126 -9.60 6.46 -13.98
C ARG A 126 -9.20 5.19 -13.23
N LYS A 127 -8.08 5.25 -12.51
CA LYS A 127 -7.58 4.17 -11.64
C LYS A 127 -7.14 4.70 -10.27
N PHE A 128 -7.05 3.80 -9.31
CA PHE A 128 -6.46 4.04 -8.01
C PHE A 128 -4.93 4.03 -8.13
N GLY A 129 -4.25 5.01 -7.51
CA GLY A 129 -2.80 5.15 -7.61
C GLY A 129 -2.03 3.98 -6.99
N PRO A 130 -2.25 3.63 -5.70
CA PRO A 130 -1.60 2.49 -5.07
C PRO A 130 -1.99 1.15 -5.73
N ASP A 131 -0.97 0.38 -6.13
CA ASP A 131 -1.12 -0.88 -6.88
C ASP A 131 -0.28 -2.01 -6.24
N PRO A 132 -0.51 -2.37 -4.96
CA PRO A 132 0.22 -3.45 -4.32
C PRO A 132 -0.09 -4.81 -4.97
N ALA A 133 0.87 -5.74 -4.93
CA ALA A 133 0.68 -7.09 -5.48
C ALA A 133 -0.55 -7.82 -4.92
N SER A 134 -0.98 -7.46 -3.71
CA SER A 134 -2.19 -7.98 -3.05
C SER A 134 -3.47 -7.20 -3.39
N ILE A 135 -3.49 -6.33 -4.41
CA ILE A 135 -4.61 -5.44 -4.75
C ILE A 135 -5.97 -6.16 -4.84
N GLY A 136 -5.97 -7.42 -5.24
CA GLY A 136 -7.17 -8.27 -5.33
C GLY A 136 -7.74 -8.70 -3.98
N SER A 137 -7.00 -8.54 -2.87
CA SER A 137 -7.40 -9.01 -1.54
C SER A 137 -7.19 -7.98 -0.43
N CYS A 138 -6.22 -7.06 -0.55
CA CYS A 138 -6.00 -6.03 0.45
C CYS A 138 -7.10 -4.96 0.41
N MET A 139 -7.35 -4.35 1.56
CA MET A 139 -8.35 -3.31 1.74
C MET A 139 -7.70 -1.94 1.86
N VAL A 140 -8.44 -0.89 1.49
CA VAL A 140 -8.02 0.52 1.51
C VAL A 140 -7.38 0.90 2.84
N GLY A 141 -7.94 0.47 3.98
CA GLY A 141 -7.35 0.74 5.30
C GLY A 141 -5.91 0.27 5.41
N GLY A 142 -5.63 -0.98 4.99
CA GLY A 142 -4.28 -1.52 4.95
C GLY A 142 -3.39 -0.83 3.91
N ILE A 143 -3.93 -0.54 2.72
CA ILE A 143 -3.19 0.14 1.64
C ILE A 143 -2.67 1.50 2.10
N VAL A 144 -3.52 2.33 2.71
CA VAL A 144 -3.15 3.67 3.17
C VAL A 144 -2.25 3.60 4.40
N MET A 145 -2.62 2.80 5.42
CA MET A 145 -1.85 2.69 6.65
C MET A 145 -0.44 2.12 6.46
N ASN A 146 -0.22 1.31 5.43
CA ASN A 146 1.10 0.79 5.05
C ASN A 146 1.86 1.74 4.10
N ASN A 147 1.24 2.83 3.65
CA ASN A 147 1.73 3.63 2.50
C ASN A 147 2.04 2.73 1.30
N ALA A 148 1.13 1.79 1.03
CA ALA A 148 1.35 0.81 0.00
C ALA A 148 1.58 1.50 -1.34
N SER A 149 2.60 1.04 -1.97
CA SER A 149 2.98 1.39 -3.34
C SER A 149 2.49 0.28 -4.25
N GLY A 150 3.18 0.05 -5.29
CA GLY A 150 3.01 -1.04 -6.21
C GLY A 150 4.02 -0.93 -7.31
N MET A 151 3.77 -1.64 -8.37
CA MET A 151 4.67 -1.72 -9.53
C MET A 151 4.58 -0.44 -10.37
N SER A 152 3.36 0.08 -10.55
CA SER A 152 3.08 1.22 -11.43
C SER A 152 3.07 2.57 -10.74
N CYS A 153 3.10 2.63 -9.42
CA CYS A 153 2.95 3.91 -8.73
C CYS A 153 4.25 4.72 -8.59
N GLY A 154 5.40 4.10 -8.82
CA GLY A 154 6.70 4.75 -8.67
C GLY A 154 6.86 5.46 -7.32
N THR A 155 7.34 6.70 -7.36
CA THR A 155 7.44 7.62 -6.22
C THR A 155 6.35 8.69 -6.21
N HIS A 156 5.43 8.66 -7.18
CA HIS A 156 4.48 9.76 -7.45
C HIS A 156 3.01 9.37 -7.27
N ALA A 157 2.68 8.09 -7.15
CA ALA A 157 1.31 7.60 -7.08
C ALA A 157 1.05 6.63 -5.91
N ASN A 158 1.89 6.64 -4.88
CA ASN A 158 1.66 5.91 -3.65
C ASN A 158 0.60 6.60 -2.79
N SER A 159 0.17 5.97 -1.70
CA SER A 159 -0.89 6.49 -0.84
C SER A 159 -0.61 7.89 -0.32
N ASP A 160 0.64 8.21 0.05
CA ASP A 160 1.04 9.53 0.54
C ASP A 160 0.90 10.63 -0.53
N ARG A 161 1.15 10.30 -1.80
CA ARG A 161 1.10 11.27 -2.90
C ARG A 161 -0.31 11.57 -3.37
N GLU A 162 -1.17 10.55 -3.31
CA GLU A 162 -2.56 10.68 -3.75
C GLU A 162 -3.51 11.11 -2.63
N LEU A 163 -3.06 11.17 -1.38
CA LEU A 163 -3.87 11.63 -0.27
C LEU A 163 -4.30 13.09 -0.46
N GLU A 164 -5.59 13.36 -0.33
CA GLU A 164 -6.16 14.72 -0.29
C GLU A 164 -6.64 15.06 1.12
N SER A 165 -7.39 14.18 1.76
CA SER A 165 -7.84 14.35 3.15
C SER A 165 -8.12 13.03 3.81
N VAL A 166 -8.17 13.03 5.14
CA VAL A 166 -8.46 11.86 5.95
C VAL A 166 -9.32 12.22 7.14
N ARG A 167 -10.27 11.31 7.43
CA ARG A 167 -11.06 11.35 8.67
C ARG A 167 -10.57 10.24 9.58
N MET A 168 -10.21 10.59 10.82
CA MET A 168 -9.53 9.68 11.74
C MET A 168 -10.06 9.79 13.16
N VAL A 169 -9.86 8.73 13.94
CA VAL A 169 -10.21 8.64 15.36
C VAL A 169 -8.94 8.40 16.16
N PHE A 170 -8.61 9.31 17.07
CA PHE A 170 -7.44 9.23 17.95
C PHE A 170 -7.67 8.30 19.14
N ALA A 171 -6.61 7.99 19.89
CA ALA A 171 -6.63 7.07 21.01
C ALA A 171 -7.57 7.51 22.15
N ASP A 172 -7.79 8.81 22.34
CA ASP A 172 -8.75 9.38 23.28
C ASP A 172 -10.20 9.34 22.79
N GLY A 173 -10.41 8.85 21.55
CA GLY A 173 -11.69 8.78 20.88
C GLY A 173 -12.15 10.12 20.25
N SER A 174 -11.30 11.14 20.21
CA SER A 174 -11.55 12.37 19.44
C SER A 174 -11.51 12.08 17.94
N VAL A 175 -12.22 12.87 17.16
CA VAL A 175 -12.33 12.72 15.71
C VAL A 175 -11.80 13.97 15.03
N LEU A 176 -10.98 13.77 13.99
CA LEU A 176 -10.52 14.82 13.10
C LEU A 176 -10.84 14.45 11.66
N ASP A 177 -11.45 15.37 10.93
CA ASP A 177 -11.59 15.33 9.48
C ASP A 177 -10.72 16.46 8.89
N THR A 178 -9.63 16.12 8.23
CA THR A 178 -8.71 17.10 7.68
C THR A 178 -9.24 17.78 6.41
N GLY A 179 -10.31 17.27 5.83
CA GLY A 179 -11.01 17.88 4.69
C GLY A 179 -12.17 18.83 5.09
N ASP A 180 -12.47 18.94 6.40
CA ASP A 180 -13.55 19.78 6.93
C ASP A 180 -12.99 20.87 7.87
N GLU A 181 -13.11 22.13 7.47
CA GLU A 181 -12.57 23.24 8.23
C GLU A 181 -13.19 23.36 9.63
N ALA A 182 -14.50 23.12 9.75
CA ALA A 182 -15.13 23.14 11.08
C ALA A 182 -14.59 22.05 12.01
N SER A 183 -14.24 20.88 11.46
CA SER A 183 -13.56 19.81 12.21
C SER A 183 -12.13 20.19 12.62
N ARG A 184 -11.37 20.84 11.74
CA ARG A 184 -10.02 21.34 12.03
C ARG A 184 -10.04 22.36 13.17
N GLU A 185 -10.94 23.34 13.11
CA GLU A 185 -11.12 24.37 14.15
C GLU A 185 -11.51 23.74 15.50
N ALA A 186 -12.50 22.85 15.49
CA ALA A 186 -12.93 22.16 16.70
C ALA A 186 -11.80 21.30 17.30
N PHE A 187 -11.03 20.63 16.46
CA PHE A 187 -9.88 19.82 16.92
C PHE A 187 -8.76 20.70 17.48
N ARG A 188 -8.42 21.83 16.82
CA ARG A 188 -7.44 22.80 17.31
C ARG A 188 -7.85 23.35 18.69
N ALA A 189 -9.11 23.71 18.85
CA ALA A 189 -9.63 24.22 20.12
C ALA A 189 -9.61 23.17 21.24
N GLY A 190 -9.88 21.89 20.90
CA GLY A 190 -9.89 20.78 21.86
C GLY A 190 -8.51 20.21 22.20
N HIS A 191 -7.51 20.41 21.30
CA HIS A 191 -6.17 19.79 21.41
C HIS A 191 -5.05 20.80 21.09
N PRO A 192 -5.03 21.99 21.72
CA PRO A 192 -4.08 23.05 21.36
C PRO A 192 -2.62 22.61 21.56
N ASP A 193 -2.33 21.87 22.63
CA ASP A 193 -0.97 21.39 22.92
C ASP A 193 -0.49 20.36 21.89
N PHE A 194 -1.39 19.54 21.35
CA PHE A 194 -1.08 18.58 20.30
C PHE A 194 -0.71 19.29 18.99
N ILE A 195 -1.51 20.28 18.58
CA ILE A 195 -1.23 21.08 17.38
C ILE A 195 0.11 21.83 17.52
N LYS A 196 0.31 22.49 18.68
CA LYS A 196 1.57 23.16 18.99
C LYS A 196 2.77 22.21 18.93
N GLY A 197 2.62 20.99 19.46
CA GLY A 197 3.66 19.96 19.41
C GLY A 197 4.04 19.55 17.99
N ILE A 198 3.07 19.46 17.06
CA ILE A 198 3.32 19.19 15.63
C ILE A 198 4.10 20.36 15.00
N GLU A 199 3.72 21.60 15.29
CA GLU A 199 4.39 22.82 14.80
C GLU A 199 5.84 22.90 15.34
N GLU A 200 6.06 22.67 16.63
CA GLU A 200 7.37 22.65 17.28
C GLU A 200 8.30 21.56 16.70
N LEU A 201 7.76 20.34 16.46
CA LEU A 201 8.51 19.25 15.80
C LEU A 201 8.94 19.65 14.40
N ARG A 202 8.03 20.24 13.61
CA ARG A 202 8.34 20.74 12.27
C ARG A 202 9.46 21.78 12.32
N ASP A 203 9.32 22.78 13.16
CA ASP A 203 10.30 23.87 13.26
C ASP A 203 11.67 23.35 13.71
N GLY A 204 11.70 22.40 14.66
CA GLY A 204 12.93 21.73 15.10
C GLY A 204 13.61 20.96 13.96
N ILE A 205 12.86 20.21 13.15
CA ILE A 205 13.38 19.47 11.99
C ILE A 205 13.93 20.44 10.93
N LEU A 206 13.23 21.55 10.67
CA LEU A 206 13.66 22.54 9.68
C LEU A 206 14.88 23.33 10.14
N ALA A 207 15.03 23.59 11.44
CA ALA A 207 16.20 24.25 12.02
C ALA A 207 17.45 23.37 11.96
N ASP A 208 17.31 22.05 12.01
CA ASP A 208 18.41 21.10 11.83
C ASP A 208 18.61 20.80 10.33
N LYS A 209 19.58 21.51 9.73
CA LYS A 209 19.88 21.39 8.30
C LYS A 209 20.33 19.98 7.92
N GLU A 210 21.15 19.33 8.74
CA GLU A 210 21.66 17.97 8.46
C GLU A 210 20.51 16.96 8.44
N LEU A 211 19.64 17.02 9.44
CA LEU A 211 18.45 16.16 9.52
C LEU A 211 17.50 16.43 8.34
N SER A 212 17.21 17.70 8.04
CA SER A 212 16.36 18.08 6.90
C SER A 212 16.89 17.56 5.57
N ASP A 213 18.18 17.71 5.30
CA ASP A 213 18.81 17.26 4.07
C ASP A 213 18.81 15.73 3.99
N ARG A 214 19.03 15.03 5.11
CA ARG A 214 18.93 13.57 5.20
C ARG A 214 17.51 13.07 4.91
N ILE A 215 16.49 13.75 5.44
CA ILE A 215 15.08 13.40 5.16
C ILE A 215 14.79 13.61 3.67
N ARG A 216 15.15 14.77 3.08
CA ARG A 216 14.95 15.02 1.64
C ARG A 216 15.61 13.93 0.78
N TYR A 217 16.85 13.56 1.10
CA TYR A 217 17.56 12.50 0.40
C TYR A 217 16.85 11.15 0.51
N LYS A 218 16.42 10.75 1.71
CA LYS A 218 15.71 9.49 1.93
C LYS A 218 14.39 9.39 1.15
N TYR A 219 13.66 10.48 1.02
CA TYR A 219 12.37 10.53 0.33
C TYR A 219 12.48 10.97 -1.14
N SER A 220 13.69 11.17 -1.68
CA SER A 220 13.92 11.33 -3.13
C SER A 220 13.82 10.02 -3.90
N ILE A 221 13.88 8.90 -3.20
CA ILE A 221 13.64 7.55 -3.71
C ILE A 221 12.39 6.97 -3.05
N LYS A 222 11.88 5.83 -3.58
CA LYS A 222 10.76 5.11 -2.96
C LYS A 222 11.13 4.70 -1.54
N ASN A 223 10.41 5.24 -0.58
CA ASN A 223 10.58 4.95 0.85
C ASN A 223 9.20 4.77 1.50
N VAL A 224 8.87 3.54 1.85
CA VAL A 224 7.59 3.13 2.43
C VAL A 224 7.77 2.35 3.73
N THR A 225 8.94 2.44 4.36
CA THR A 225 9.29 1.75 5.60
C THR A 225 9.30 2.69 6.80
N GLY A 226 8.63 2.29 7.87
CA GLY A 226 8.51 3.07 9.10
C GLY A 226 7.55 4.25 8.97
N LEU A 227 7.52 5.08 10.02
CA LEU A 227 6.72 6.30 10.02
C LEU A 227 7.21 7.29 8.97
N ASN A 228 6.28 7.84 8.22
CA ASN A 228 6.58 8.86 7.22
C ASN A 228 6.82 10.21 7.90
N ILE A 229 8.07 10.65 8.01
CA ILE A 229 8.44 11.94 8.59
C ILE A 229 8.62 13.05 7.54
N PHE A 230 8.49 12.74 6.27
CA PHE A 230 8.61 13.71 5.18
C PHE A 230 7.56 14.84 5.22
N PRO A 231 6.34 14.62 5.73
CA PRO A 231 5.34 15.68 5.90
C PRO A 231 5.84 16.93 6.65
N PHE A 232 6.71 16.78 7.64
CA PHE A 232 7.31 17.90 8.36
C PHE A 232 8.18 18.83 7.48
N ILE A 233 8.67 18.34 6.35
CA ILE A 233 9.43 19.11 5.37
C ILE A 233 8.54 19.63 4.24
N ARG A 234 7.50 18.86 3.91
CA ARG A 234 6.65 19.10 2.74
C ARG A 234 5.55 20.11 3.00
N PHE A 235 5.01 20.15 4.23
CA PHE A 235 3.83 20.95 4.56
C PHE A 235 4.11 21.98 5.65
N GLU A 236 3.33 23.06 5.61
CA GLU A 236 3.32 24.11 6.64
C GLU A 236 2.12 23.93 7.59
N ASP A 237 0.97 23.56 7.05
CA ASP A 237 -0.26 23.35 7.82
C ASP A 237 -0.13 22.08 8.69
N PRO A 238 -0.32 22.18 10.02
CA PRO A 238 -0.25 21.05 10.92
C PRO A 238 -1.28 19.96 10.59
N PHE A 239 -2.42 20.27 10.01
CA PHE A 239 -3.43 19.27 9.63
C PHE A 239 -3.00 18.47 8.41
N ASP A 240 -2.31 19.07 7.45
CA ASP A 240 -1.70 18.36 6.33
C ASP A 240 -0.56 17.45 6.82
N ILE A 241 0.24 17.93 7.78
CA ILE A 241 1.28 17.12 8.42
C ILE A 241 0.63 15.90 9.10
N ILE A 242 -0.40 16.09 9.92
CA ILE A 242 -1.10 15.02 10.64
C ILE A 242 -1.70 14.00 9.65
N ALA A 243 -2.37 14.47 8.59
CA ALA A 243 -2.97 13.62 7.58
C ALA A 243 -1.93 12.70 6.92
N HIS A 244 -0.80 13.25 6.54
CA HIS A 244 0.27 12.52 5.87
C HIS A 244 1.15 11.67 6.80
N LEU A 245 1.27 12.03 8.10
CA LEU A 245 1.87 11.18 9.13
C LEU A 245 1.08 9.90 9.36
N LEU A 246 -0.24 9.94 9.17
CA LEU A 246 -1.10 8.77 9.30
C LEU A 246 -0.79 7.71 8.23
N VAL A 247 -0.39 8.15 7.03
CA VAL A 247 -0.02 7.26 5.92
C VAL A 247 1.33 6.58 6.22
N GLY A 248 1.32 5.26 6.29
CA GLY A 248 2.49 4.47 6.69
C GLY A 248 2.64 4.27 8.19
N SER A 249 1.65 4.69 9.01
CA SER A 249 1.67 4.52 10.46
C SER A 249 1.27 3.13 10.95
N GLU A 250 0.84 2.24 10.06
CA GLU A 250 0.33 0.89 10.37
C GLU A 250 -0.82 0.90 11.40
N GLY A 251 -1.57 2.01 11.47
CA GLY A 251 -2.66 2.20 12.43
C GLY A 251 -2.21 2.47 13.86
N THR A 252 -0.93 2.84 14.09
CA THR A 252 -0.39 3.10 15.43
C THR A 252 -0.68 4.52 15.92
N LEU A 253 -0.96 5.47 15.04
CA LEU A 253 -1.21 6.88 15.40
C LEU A 253 -2.70 7.16 15.58
N ALA A 254 -3.55 6.65 14.70
CA ALA A 254 -5.00 6.80 14.75
C ALA A 254 -5.69 5.72 13.91
N PHE A 255 -7.00 5.57 14.07
CA PHE A 255 -7.85 4.77 13.19
C PHE A 255 -8.36 5.64 12.03
N MET A 256 -8.11 5.24 10.79
CA MET A 256 -8.67 5.87 9.61
C MET A 256 -10.10 5.40 9.40
N SER A 257 -11.08 6.26 9.56
CA SER A 257 -12.49 5.96 9.28
C SER A 257 -12.89 6.25 7.83
N GLN A 258 -12.23 7.22 7.19
CA GLN A 258 -12.46 7.59 5.81
C GLN A 258 -11.21 8.26 5.22
N VAL A 259 -10.99 8.12 3.94
CA VAL A 259 -9.90 8.78 3.20
C VAL A 259 -10.40 9.29 1.87
N THR A 260 -10.02 10.51 1.50
CA THR A 260 -10.20 11.05 0.14
C THR A 260 -8.88 11.02 -0.59
N MET A 261 -8.86 10.35 -1.74
CA MET A 261 -7.68 10.15 -2.58
C MET A 261 -7.93 10.76 -3.95
N LYS A 262 -6.89 11.35 -4.53
CA LYS A 262 -6.84 11.64 -5.96
C LYS A 262 -6.78 10.34 -6.74
N THR A 263 -7.24 10.38 -7.97
CA THR A 263 -7.21 9.24 -8.89
C THR A 263 -6.34 9.55 -10.11
N LEU A 264 -5.85 8.52 -10.76
CA LEU A 264 -5.03 8.67 -11.95
C LEU A 264 -5.84 8.35 -13.22
N PRO A 265 -5.55 8.98 -14.37
CA PRO A 265 -6.13 8.54 -15.62
C PRO A 265 -5.69 7.12 -15.95
N LEU A 266 -6.58 6.32 -16.52
CA LEU A 266 -6.19 5.05 -17.12
C LEU A 266 -5.34 5.33 -18.35
N PRO A 267 -4.22 4.64 -18.56
CA PRO A 267 -3.48 4.76 -19.81
C PRO A 267 -4.36 4.27 -20.96
N SER A 268 -4.36 5.01 -22.06
CA SER A 268 -5.16 4.66 -23.26
C SER A 268 -4.61 3.44 -23.96
N LYS A 269 -3.29 3.29 -23.95
CA LYS A 269 -2.55 2.17 -24.55
C LYS A 269 -1.45 1.71 -23.59
N GLU A 270 -1.23 0.39 -23.56
CA GLU A 270 -0.13 -0.21 -22.81
C GLU A 270 0.42 -1.44 -23.53
N ALA A 271 1.69 -1.74 -23.26
CA ALA A 271 2.32 -2.98 -23.68
C ALA A 271 3.29 -3.46 -22.59
N SER A 272 3.49 -4.77 -22.52
CA SER A 272 4.43 -5.38 -21.58
C SER A 272 5.40 -6.31 -22.33
N ALA A 273 6.61 -6.45 -21.79
CA ALA A 273 7.61 -7.41 -22.28
C ALA A 273 8.31 -8.07 -21.10
N MET A 274 8.67 -9.34 -21.28
CA MET A 274 9.61 -10.05 -20.41
C MET A 274 10.97 -10.06 -21.12
N VAL A 275 12.01 -9.55 -20.44
CA VAL A 275 13.36 -9.38 -21.01
C VAL A 275 14.33 -10.15 -20.12
N TYR A 276 15.07 -11.13 -20.69
CA TYR A 276 15.95 -12.02 -19.93
C TYR A 276 17.43 -11.65 -20.08
N PHE A 277 18.16 -11.77 -18.98
CA PHE A 277 19.60 -11.49 -18.88
C PHE A 277 20.33 -12.68 -18.24
N GLY A 278 21.60 -12.84 -18.59
CA GLY A 278 22.44 -13.90 -18.05
C GLY A 278 22.84 -13.69 -16.60
N THR A 279 22.76 -12.46 -16.09
CA THR A 279 23.11 -12.10 -14.71
C THR A 279 22.24 -10.97 -14.18
N ILE A 280 22.07 -10.92 -12.86
CA ILE A 280 21.39 -9.82 -12.17
C ILE A 280 22.09 -8.47 -12.38
N ARG A 281 23.42 -8.48 -12.58
CA ARG A 281 24.19 -7.26 -12.85
C ARG A 281 23.79 -6.62 -14.17
N GLU A 282 23.71 -7.40 -15.25
CA GLU A 282 23.29 -6.94 -16.58
C GLU A 282 21.87 -6.35 -16.53
N ALA A 283 20.94 -7.03 -15.86
CA ALA A 283 19.58 -6.52 -15.66
C ALA A 283 19.56 -5.18 -14.89
N ALA A 284 20.37 -5.07 -13.82
CA ALA A 284 20.46 -3.85 -13.03
C ALA A 284 21.07 -2.68 -13.83
N GLU A 285 22.10 -2.93 -14.64
CA GLU A 285 22.72 -1.93 -15.53
C GLU A 285 21.71 -1.44 -16.59
N ALA A 286 20.89 -2.35 -17.14
CA ALA A 286 19.81 -2.00 -18.05
C ALA A 286 18.76 -1.10 -17.38
N VAL A 287 18.35 -1.41 -16.14
CA VAL A 287 17.42 -0.55 -15.38
C VAL A 287 18.00 0.84 -15.12
N VAL A 288 19.28 0.95 -14.79
CA VAL A 288 19.95 2.24 -14.59
C VAL A 288 19.96 3.06 -15.88
N ALA A 289 20.20 2.43 -17.03
CA ALA A 289 20.15 3.10 -18.34
C ALA A 289 18.72 3.55 -18.69
N LEU A 290 17.74 2.66 -18.50
CA LEU A 290 16.32 3.00 -18.72
C LEU A 290 15.89 4.21 -17.87
N ARG A 291 16.25 4.22 -16.58
CA ARG A 291 15.92 5.36 -15.68
C ARG A 291 16.55 6.68 -16.09
N LYS A 292 17.71 6.66 -16.73
CA LYS A 292 18.41 7.87 -17.18
C LYS A 292 17.84 8.41 -18.49
N GLU A 293 17.40 7.55 -19.38
CA GLU A 293 17.13 7.89 -20.78
C GLU A 293 15.65 7.89 -21.13
N ILE A 294 14.84 7.17 -20.36
CA ILE A 294 13.39 7.05 -20.59
C ILE A 294 12.64 7.94 -19.61
N ASN A 295 11.63 8.64 -20.12
CA ASN A 295 10.72 9.42 -19.27
C ASN A 295 10.00 8.48 -18.28
N PRO A 296 10.09 8.73 -16.96
CA PRO A 296 9.41 7.90 -15.96
C PRO A 296 7.89 7.80 -16.14
N ALA A 297 7.26 8.78 -16.79
CA ALA A 297 5.82 8.74 -17.07
C ALA A 297 5.44 7.69 -18.14
N VAL A 298 6.41 7.22 -18.93
CA VAL A 298 6.20 6.23 -20.00
C VAL A 298 6.49 4.82 -19.52
N LEU A 299 7.58 4.64 -18.75
CA LEU A 299 7.93 3.36 -18.15
C LEU A 299 7.14 3.18 -16.84
N ASP A 300 5.93 2.62 -16.98
CA ASP A 300 4.98 2.46 -15.86
C ASP A 300 5.46 1.42 -14.83
N ALA A 301 6.13 0.34 -15.28
CA ALA A 301 6.70 -0.66 -14.37
C ALA A 301 8.00 -1.27 -14.91
N ALA A 302 8.92 -1.60 -13.99
CA ALA A 302 10.12 -2.39 -14.24
C ALA A 302 10.39 -3.28 -13.03
N GLU A 303 9.97 -4.53 -13.13
CA GLU A 303 10.08 -5.54 -12.06
C GLU A 303 11.23 -6.49 -12.36
N LEU A 304 12.15 -6.66 -11.41
CA LEU A 304 13.26 -7.58 -11.51
C LEU A 304 12.90 -8.92 -10.86
N LEU A 305 13.04 -10.00 -11.61
CA LEU A 305 12.78 -11.38 -11.20
C LEU A 305 14.10 -12.15 -11.22
N ASP A 306 14.60 -12.53 -10.06
CA ASP A 306 15.84 -13.31 -9.96
C ASP A 306 15.62 -14.80 -10.29
N LYS A 307 16.69 -15.57 -10.43
CA LYS A 307 16.64 -17.00 -10.76
C LYS A 307 15.73 -17.80 -9.81
N ARG A 308 15.74 -17.48 -8.52
CA ARG A 308 14.90 -18.18 -7.54
C ARG A 308 13.41 -17.85 -7.71
N SER A 309 13.12 -16.61 -8.01
CA SER A 309 11.76 -16.17 -8.33
C SER A 309 11.24 -16.87 -9.58
N LEU A 310 12.04 -16.93 -10.66
CA LEU A 310 11.70 -17.64 -11.88
C LEU A 310 11.52 -19.14 -11.63
N ALA A 311 12.38 -19.77 -10.83
CA ALA A 311 12.27 -21.18 -10.47
C ALA A 311 11.00 -21.50 -9.65
N SER A 312 10.49 -20.53 -8.86
CA SER A 312 9.27 -20.74 -8.06
C SER A 312 8.00 -20.84 -8.90
N VAL A 313 8.08 -20.45 -10.18
CA VAL A 313 6.96 -20.46 -11.15
C VAL A 313 7.25 -21.32 -12.39
N ASP A 314 8.29 -22.13 -12.33
CA ASP A 314 8.71 -23.05 -13.40
C ASP A 314 8.91 -22.35 -14.75
N ASP A 315 9.58 -21.19 -14.77
CA ASP A 315 9.81 -20.41 -15.98
C ASP A 315 10.62 -21.24 -17.01
N PRO A 316 10.14 -21.42 -18.26
CA PRO A 316 10.76 -22.29 -19.26
C PRO A 316 12.19 -21.86 -19.65
N MET A 317 12.53 -20.57 -19.57
CA MET A 317 13.87 -20.07 -19.87
C MET A 317 14.96 -20.61 -18.94
N LEU A 318 14.60 -21.09 -17.75
CA LEU A 318 15.53 -21.75 -16.83
C LEU A 318 16.11 -23.04 -17.41
N ASN A 319 15.36 -23.77 -18.22
CA ASN A 319 15.85 -24.99 -18.86
C ASN A 319 16.83 -24.66 -19.99
N GLU A 320 16.60 -23.56 -20.72
CA GLU A 320 17.43 -23.11 -21.84
C GLU A 320 18.78 -22.53 -21.34
N TYR A 321 18.75 -21.85 -20.20
CA TYR A 321 19.90 -21.14 -19.64
C TYR A 321 20.21 -21.59 -18.21
N SER A 322 20.26 -22.93 -18.00
CA SER A 322 20.47 -23.53 -16.68
C SER A 322 21.84 -23.19 -16.05
N ASP A 323 22.87 -22.93 -16.88
CA ASP A 323 24.21 -22.53 -16.48
C ASP A 323 24.35 -21.05 -16.05
N LYS A 324 23.33 -20.23 -16.33
CA LYS A 324 23.34 -18.79 -16.03
C LYS A 324 22.64 -18.48 -14.71
N ASP A 325 22.99 -17.32 -14.15
CA ASP A 325 22.22 -16.70 -13.05
C ASP A 325 21.04 -15.89 -13.65
N LEU A 326 20.14 -16.63 -14.33
CA LEU A 326 19.07 -16.08 -15.13
C LEU A 326 18.25 -15.05 -14.34
N THR A 327 18.09 -13.88 -14.92
CA THR A 327 17.31 -12.78 -14.35
C THR A 327 16.42 -12.20 -15.43
N ALA A 328 15.16 -11.91 -15.09
CA ALA A 328 14.24 -11.26 -16.00
C ALA A 328 13.86 -9.85 -15.51
N LEU A 329 13.59 -8.96 -16.46
CA LEU A 329 12.88 -7.70 -16.25
C LEU A 329 11.51 -7.79 -16.90
N LEU A 330 10.46 -7.68 -16.10
CA LEU A 330 9.11 -7.47 -16.58
C LEU A 330 8.87 -5.97 -16.67
N LEU A 331 8.70 -5.49 -17.90
CA LEU A 331 8.52 -4.08 -18.23
C LEU A 331 7.08 -3.81 -18.68
N ARG A 332 6.52 -2.67 -18.27
CA ARG A 332 5.28 -2.13 -18.80
C ARG A 332 5.48 -0.70 -19.24
N VAL A 333 5.07 -0.41 -20.46
CA VAL A 333 5.08 0.92 -21.05
C VAL A 333 3.68 1.36 -21.38
N THR A 334 3.44 2.65 -21.33
CA THR A 334 2.15 3.28 -21.62
C THR A 334 2.29 4.36 -22.67
N GLY A 335 1.20 4.67 -23.36
CA GLY A 335 1.11 5.74 -24.34
C GLY A 335 -0.29 6.36 -24.36
N ALA A 336 -0.37 7.63 -24.78
CA ALA A 336 -1.63 8.33 -24.94
C ALA A 336 -2.45 7.76 -26.12
N ASP A 337 -1.76 7.30 -27.14
CA ASP A 337 -2.31 6.60 -28.30
C ASP A 337 -1.33 5.53 -28.82
N GLN A 338 -1.65 4.87 -29.93
CA GLN A 338 -0.81 3.82 -30.50
C GLN A 338 0.53 4.37 -31.01
N THR A 339 0.55 5.56 -31.58
CA THR A 339 1.77 6.19 -32.11
C THR A 339 2.75 6.52 -30.97
N ASP A 340 2.24 7.07 -29.87
CA ASP A 340 3.03 7.38 -28.68
C ASP A 340 3.55 6.09 -28.01
N LEU A 341 2.71 5.04 -27.94
CA LEU A 341 3.13 3.73 -27.44
C LEU A 341 4.25 3.13 -28.27
N ASP A 342 4.12 3.14 -29.62
CA ASP A 342 5.12 2.57 -30.54
C ASP A 342 6.44 3.35 -30.47
N ALA A 343 6.38 4.68 -30.36
CA ALA A 343 7.56 5.52 -30.17
C ALA A 343 8.27 5.21 -28.84
N SER A 344 7.50 4.98 -27.79
CA SER A 344 8.00 4.62 -26.45
C SER A 344 8.67 3.24 -26.46
N ILE A 345 8.03 2.24 -27.09
CA ILE A 345 8.58 0.90 -27.29
C ILE A 345 9.90 0.97 -28.08
N GLY A 346 9.91 1.79 -29.14
CA GLY A 346 11.12 1.99 -29.95
C GLY A 346 12.31 2.47 -29.13
N LYS A 347 12.12 3.51 -28.31
CA LYS A 347 13.16 4.06 -27.44
C LYS A 347 13.63 3.06 -26.37
N LEU A 348 12.69 2.36 -25.70
CA LEU A 348 13.05 1.34 -24.73
C LEU A 348 13.85 0.20 -25.40
N SER A 349 13.40 -0.25 -26.57
CA SER A 349 14.09 -1.31 -27.31
C SER A 349 15.49 -0.91 -27.74
N GLU A 350 15.72 0.34 -28.12
CA GLU A 350 17.04 0.88 -28.44
C GLU A 350 17.98 0.80 -27.23
N VAL A 351 17.50 1.21 -26.05
CA VAL A 351 18.27 1.11 -24.81
C VAL A 351 18.59 -0.34 -24.46
N LEU A 352 17.59 -1.22 -24.51
CA LEU A 352 17.74 -2.63 -24.11
C LEU A 352 18.68 -3.41 -25.02
N ARG A 353 18.68 -3.15 -26.33
CA ARG A 353 19.58 -3.82 -27.30
C ARG A 353 21.06 -3.54 -27.09
N ARG A 354 21.43 -2.58 -26.26
CA ARG A 354 22.82 -2.30 -25.88
C ARG A 354 23.37 -3.29 -24.85
N PHE A 355 22.49 -4.09 -24.25
CA PHE A 355 22.82 -5.08 -23.25
C PHE A 355 22.76 -6.50 -23.83
N ALA A 356 23.42 -7.46 -23.18
CA ALA A 356 23.44 -8.87 -23.57
C ALA A 356 22.09 -9.55 -23.18
N VAL A 357 21.01 -9.19 -23.87
CA VAL A 357 19.70 -9.80 -23.68
C VAL A 357 19.71 -11.21 -24.28
N LEU A 358 19.12 -12.17 -23.55
CA LEU A 358 19.01 -13.55 -24.00
C LEU A 358 17.82 -13.72 -24.93
N ASN A 359 17.98 -14.64 -25.91
CA ASN A 359 16.91 -15.00 -26.82
C ASN A 359 16.09 -16.16 -26.24
N ASP A 360 14.80 -16.22 -26.62
CA ASP A 360 13.97 -17.41 -26.39
C ASP A 360 14.29 -18.53 -27.41
N SER A 361 13.61 -19.68 -27.31
CA SER A 361 13.77 -20.83 -28.20
C SER A 361 13.47 -20.53 -29.67
N GLU A 362 12.75 -19.44 -29.96
CA GLU A 362 12.44 -18.97 -31.30
C GLU A 362 13.45 -17.95 -31.84
N GLY A 363 14.43 -17.59 -31.03
CA GLY A 363 15.48 -16.62 -31.37
C GLY A 363 15.07 -15.15 -31.15
N ASN A 364 13.94 -14.89 -30.46
CA ASN A 364 13.50 -13.53 -30.15
C ASN A 364 14.15 -13.06 -28.83
N SER A 365 14.73 -11.87 -28.83
CA SER A 365 15.33 -11.29 -27.62
C SER A 365 14.29 -10.75 -26.64
N PHE A 366 13.23 -10.12 -27.11
CA PHE A 366 12.04 -9.68 -26.37
C PHE A 366 11.03 -9.08 -27.34
N ILE A 367 9.75 -9.17 -26.96
CA ILE A 367 8.64 -8.58 -27.72
C ILE A 367 7.72 -7.83 -26.75
N PHE A 368 7.46 -6.56 -27.01
CA PHE A 368 6.41 -5.81 -26.34
C PHE A 368 5.05 -6.19 -26.93
N SER A 369 4.17 -6.72 -26.11
CA SER A 369 2.83 -7.14 -26.51
C SER A 369 1.77 -6.26 -25.81
N SER A 370 0.74 -5.90 -26.58
CA SER A 370 -0.50 -5.31 -26.05
C SER A 370 -1.63 -6.34 -25.95
N ASP A 371 -1.38 -7.60 -26.30
CA ASP A 371 -2.37 -8.67 -26.18
C ASP A 371 -2.61 -8.99 -24.70
N PRO A 372 -3.86 -8.85 -24.21
CA PRO A 372 -4.20 -9.15 -22.81
C PRO A 372 -3.91 -10.59 -22.38
N ALA A 373 -3.95 -11.56 -23.32
CA ALA A 373 -3.64 -12.96 -23.01
C ALA A 373 -2.15 -13.14 -22.73
N ILE A 374 -1.29 -12.50 -23.50
CA ILE A 374 0.18 -12.55 -23.33
C ILE A 374 0.58 -11.76 -22.09
N THR A 375 0.16 -10.49 -22.01
CA THR A 375 0.52 -9.60 -20.90
C THR A 375 -0.06 -10.12 -19.58
N GLY A 376 -1.28 -10.68 -19.60
CA GLY A 376 -1.90 -11.31 -18.43
C GLY A 376 -1.07 -12.46 -17.88
N ASN A 377 -0.43 -13.27 -18.72
CA ASN A 377 0.47 -14.33 -18.29
C ASN A 377 1.72 -13.78 -17.62
N TYR A 378 2.37 -12.73 -18.16
CA TYR A 378 3.53 -12.11 -17.53
C TYR A 378 3.22 -11.59 -16.12
N TRP A 379 2.09 -10.91 -15.97
CA TRP A 379 1.67 -10.37 -14.68
C TRP A 379 1.16 -11.44 -13.72
N ALA A 380 0.62 -12.55 -14.22
CA ALA A 380 0.26 -13.72 -13.41
C ALA A 380 1.51 -14.41 -12.85
N ILE A 381 2.59 -14.55 -13.64
CA ILE A 381 3.90 -15.03 -13.17
C ILE A 381 4.37 -14.17 -11.99
N ARG A 382 4.41 -12.84 -12.17
CA ARG A 382 4.83 -11.90 -11.12
C ARG A 382 3.98 -12.02 -9.84
N SER A 383 2.68 -12.13 -9.99
CA SER A 383 1.76 -12.24 -8.85
C SER A 383 1.88 -13.59 -8.13
N GLY A 384 2.19 -14.65 -8.86
CA GLY A 384 2.34 -16.01 -8.37
C GLY A 384 3.65 -16.27 -7.60
N ILE A 385 4.71 -15.48 -7.84
CA ILE A 385 6.02 -15.67 -7.19
C ILE A 385 5.90 -15.70 -5.67
N PHE A 386 5.17 -14.75 -5.08
CA PHE A 386 5.12 -14.61 -3.64
C PHE A 386 4.49 -15.84 -2.93
N PRO A 387 3.29 -16.31 -3.30
CA PRO A 387 2.73 -17.54 -2.74
C PRO A 387 3.57 -18.78 -3.09
N SER A 388 4.17 -18.84 -4.28
CA SER A 388 5.02 -19.96 -4.69
C SER A 388 6.29 -20.07 -3.86
N VAL A 389 7.01 -18.96 -3.65
CA VAL A 389 8.19 -18.92 -2.74
C VAL A 389 7.79 -19.30 -1.31
N GLY A 390 6.60 -18.87 -0.85
CA GLY A 390 6.05 -19.29 0.44
C GLY A 390 5.88 -20.82 0.55
N GLY A 391 5.43 -21.46 -0.52
CA GLY A 391 5.24 -22.91 -0.60
C GLY A 391 6.56 -23.72 -0.68
N MET A 392 7.67 -23.11 -1.08
CA MET A 392 8.99 -23.78 -1.17
C MET A 392 9.72 -23.91 0.17
N ARG A 393 9.13 -23.44 1.26
CA ARG A 393 9.76 -23.51 2.58
C ARG A 393 9.84 -24.93 3.08
N ARG A 394 11.02 -25.30 3.58
CA ARG A 394 11.17 -26.51 4.38
C ARG A 394 10.57 -26.25 5.77
N GLU A 395 9.81 -27.24 6.29
CA GLU A 395 9.28 -27.20 7.65
C GLU A 395 10.38 -27.01 8.70
#